data_0966dd02482bf7d7189a8f3ae1af19b7
#
_entry.id   0966dd02482bf7d7189a8f3ae1af19b7
#
_cell.length_a   1.000
_cell.length_b   1.000
_cell.length_c   1.000
_cell.angle_alpha   90.00
_cell.angle_beta   90.00
_cell.angle_gamma   90.00
#
_symmetry.space_group_name_H-M   'P 1'
#
loop_
_entity.id
_entity.type
_entity.pdbx_description
1 polymer ?
#
loop_
_entity_poly.entity_id
_entity_poly.type
_entity_poly.pdbx_seq_one_letter_code
_entity_poly.pdbx_strand_id
1 'polypeptide(L)'
;MFRINILIALTSCMLFISSCDQNKGNNNIVRIGHVAPLTGNQAHLGKDNEAGFNMAIADLNKRNLVIDGKPVVFEGLSEDDAADPKQGTSAAQKLIDYEVAGVIGHLXSGTTVPASAMYNRAGIPQISPSATLPKYTRQGFKRAYRVVANDIQLGGSLGKYSFGSLGLKKVAVIDDRTAYGAGVAKEFQRSFEKAGGKIVSREYTHDKATDFFAILTAIKSKNPDLIFFGGMDAIAGPMLRQMQQLNMNIKFFGGDGICTTELPNLAGEALGDKKVFCAEAGGLIDPNTIEKNSEFKKRFLEINNVPVKLYSPYVYDATMMLVQSMVDADSTNPNIYAKYLSDLTYNGVTGPISFDDFGDVKNASLTIFTFKNGEKFPLEIIKASTDS
;
A
#
# COMPACT_ATOMS: atom_id res chain seq x y z
N MET A 1 -0.94 66.52 75.93
CA MET A 1 -0.06 65.84 74.98
C MET A 1 -0.25 64.31 75.12
N PHE A 2 -1.08 63.66 74.27
CA PHE A 2 -1.27 62.25 74.28
C PHE A 2 -0.40 61.60 73.21
N ARG A 3 0.43 60.66 73.62
CA ARG A 3 1.20 59.81 72.67
C ARG A 3 0.46 58.48 72.52
N ILE A 4 0.04 58.20 71.29
CA ILE A 4 -0.58 56.94 70.96
C ILE A 4 0.53 56.02 70.42
N ASN A 5 0.74 54.91 71.13
CA ASN A 5 1.63 53.85 70.64
C ASN A 5 0.81 52.86 69.78
N ILE A 6 1.17 52.78 68.48
CA ILE A 6 0.59 51.82 67.56
C ILE A 6 1.45 50.55 67.60
N LEU A 7 0.84 49.45 68.03
CA LEU A 7 1.44 48.10 67.99
C LEU A 7 1.16 47.48 66.62
N ILE A 8 2.21 47.29 65.86
CA ILE A 8 2.09 46.61 64.56
C ILE A 8 2.30 45.12 64.79
N ALA A 9 1.20 44.32 64.64
CA ALA A 9 1.27 42.85 64.64
C ALA A 9 1.67 42.38 63.25
N LEU A 10 2.87 41.80 63.08
CA LEU A 10 3.30 41.11 61.87
C LEU A 10 2.67 39.74 61.83
N THR A 11 1.66 39.54 60.97
CA THR A 11 1.11 38.21 60.66
C THR A 11 1.93 37.61 59.53
N SER A 12 2.75 36.61 59.88
CA SER A 12 3.55 35.83 58.91
C SER A 12 2.60 34.90 58.12
N CYS A 13 2.34 35.27 56.88
CA CYS A 13 1.57 34.42 55.96
C CYS A 13 2.54 33.41 55.31
N MET A 14 2.55 32.17 55.80
CA MET A 14 3.28 31.07 55.15
C MET A 14 2.54 30.68 53.84
N LEU A 15 3.04 31.12 52.70
CA LEU A 15 2.64 30.68 51.39
C LEU A 15 3.19 29.27 51.19
N PHE A 16 2.31 28.24 51.33
CA PHE A 16 2.60 26.90 50.81
C PHE A 16 2.59 26.98 49.30
N ILE A 17 3.78 27.09 48.69
CA ILE A 17 3.94 26.88 47.26
C ILE A 17 3.80 25.41 47.02
N SER A 18 2.58 24.94 46.68
CA SER A 18 2.39 23.63 46.11
C SER A 18 3.15 23.61 44.80
N SER A 19 4.37 23.08 44.82
CA SER A 19 5.08 22.69 43.61
C SER A 19 4.23 21.60 42.92
N CYS A 20 3.39 21.98 41.98
CA CYS A 20 2.90 21.03 40.96
C CYS A 20 4.14 20.59 40.20
N ASP A 21 4.66 19.46 40.60
CA ASP A 21 5.65 18.74 39.79
C ASP A 21 5.00 18.40 38.45
N GLN A 22 5.13 19.31 37.50
CA GLN A 22 4.84 19.00 36.10
C GLN A 22 5.95 18.07 35.63
N ASN A 23 5.83 16.80 36.02
CA ASN A 23 6.59 15.74 35.41
C ASN A 23 6.01 15.60 33.97
N LYS A 24 6.30 16.57 33.13
CA LYS A 24 6.21 16.39 31.68
C LYS A 24 7.30 15.40 31.38
N GLY A 25 6.93 14.12 31.42
CA GLY A 25 7.79 13.06 30.95
C GLY A 25 8.36 13.51 29.62
N ASN A 26 9.66 13.51 29.52
CA ASN A 26 10.36 13.89 28.29
C ASN A 26 10.14 12.74 27.30
N ASN A 27 8.93 12.68 26.74
CA ASN A 27 8.57 11.65 25.76
C ASN A 27 9.48 11.81 24.54
N ASN A 28 10.15 10.76 24.19
CA ASN A 28 10.98 10.72 22.99
C ASN A 28 10.04 10.61 21.77
N ILE A 29 9.95 11.67 20.97
CA ILE A 29 9.11 11.68 19.77
C ILE A 29 9.86 10.97 18.66
N VAL A 30 9.24 9.92 18.11
CA VAL A 30 9.76 9.12 16.99
C VAL A 30 8.87 9.37 15.79
N ARG A 31 9.43 10.03 14.76
CA ARG A 31 8.69 10.36 13.55
C ARG A 31 8.73 9.20 12.56
N ILE A 32 7.57 8.82 12.03
CA ILE A 32 7.43 7.82 10.96
C ILE A 32 6.80 8.51 9.77
N GLY A 33 7.45 8.41 8.61
CA GLY A 33 6.96 9.00 7.37
C GLY A 33 5.94 8.10 6.68
N HIS A 34 4.99 8.71 5.99
CA HIS A 34 4.05 8.03 5.10
C HIS A 34 3.96 8.82 3.81
N VAL A 35 3.91 8.11 2.66
CA VAL A 35 3.77 8.77 1.35
C VAL A 35 2.82 7.96 0.47
N ALA A 36 1.83 8.66 -0.09
CA ALA A 36 0.87 8.10 -1.04
C ALA A 36 0.26 9.24 -1.86
N PRO A 37 -0.44 8.96 -2.98
CA PRO A 37 -1.12 10.02 -3.74
C PRO A 37 -2.38 10.49 -3.00
N LEU A 38 -2.24 11.56 -2.22
CA LEU A 38 -3.37 12.11 -1.45
C LEU A 38 -4.25 13.02 -2.32
N THR A 39 -3.74 13.41 -3.49
CA THR A 39 -4.48 14.19 -4.50
C THR A 39 -4.42 13.49 -5.87
N GLY A 40 -5.22 13.95 -6.82
CA GLY A 40 -5.30 13.40 -8.18
C GLY A 40 -6.27 12.23 -8.30
N ASN A 41 -6.18 11.52 -9.43
CA ASN A 41 -7.13 10.45 -9.76
C ASN A 41 -6.96 9.17 -8.94
N GLN A 42 -5.86 9.06 -8.19
CA GLN A 42 -5.62 7.93 -7.28
C GLN A 42 -5.79 8.32 -5.80
N ALA A 43 -6.34 9.50 -5.52
CA ALA A 43 -6.48 10.01 -4.16
C ALA A 43 -7.30 9.08 -3.25
N HIS A 44 -8.26 8.35 -3.80
CA HIS A 44 -9.07 7.40 -3.03
C HIS A 44 -8.21 6.27 -2.45
N LEU A 45 -7.18 5.81 -3.17
CA LEU A 45 -6.23 4.81 -2.69
C LEU A 45 -5.22 5.42 -1.73
N GLY A 46 -4.74 6.64 -2.01
CA GLY A 46 -3.81 7.34 -1.11
C GLY A 46 -4.42 7.62 0.25
N LYS A 47 -5.69 8.04 0.27
CA LYS A 47 -6.43 8.30 1.52
C LYS A 47 -6.73 7.01 2.28
N ASP A 48 -6.99 5.90 1.57
CA ASP A 48 -7.11 4.57 2.18
C ASP A 48 -5.79 4.20 2.88
N ASN A 49 -4.65 4.44 2.21
CA ASN A 49 -3.30 4.23 2.78
C ASN A 49 -3.11 5.06 4.05
N GLU A 50 -3.33 6.37 3.95
CA GLU A 50 -3.15 7.32 5.06
C GLU A 50 -4.01 6.95 6.27
N ALA A 51 -5.27 6.53 6.03
CA ALA A 51 -6.16 6.11 7.11
C ALA A 51 -5.62 4.85 7.81
N GLY A 52 -5.11 3.87 7.07
CA GLY A 52 -4.47 2.68 7.65
C GLY A 52 -3.24 3.03 8.47
N PHE A 53 -2.42 3.94 7.96
CA PHE A 53 -1.23 4.46 8.65
C PHE A 53 -1.62 5.14 9.97
N ASN A 54 -2.58 6.05 9.93
CA ASN A 54 -3.04 6.80 11.11
C ASN A 54 -3.63 5.86 12.17
N MET A 55 -4.35 4.82 11.76
CA MET A 55 -4.86 3.80 12.69
C MET A 55 -3.71 3.08 13.39
N ALA A 56 -2.65 2.71 12.65
CA ALA A 56 -1.48 2.04 13.22
C ALA A 56 -0.77 2.94 14.24
N ILE A 57 -0.53 4.22 13.87
CA ILE A 57 0.11 5.19 14.78
C ILE A 57 -0.72 5.34 16.07
N ALA A 58 -2.05 5.48 15.94
CA ALA A 58 -2.94 5.60 17.10
C ALA A 58 -2.87 4.35 18.00
N ASP A 59 -2.88 3.16 17.40
CA ASP A 59 -2.82 1.91 18.16
C ASP A 59 -1.45 1.71 18.83
N LEU A 60 -0.36 2.10 18.17
CA LEU A 60 1.00 2.05 18.73
C LEU A 60 1.10 2.97 19.95
N ASN A 61 0.57 4.17 19.86
CA ASN A 61 0.62 5.14 20.98
C ASN A 61 -0.21 4.69 22.18
N LYS A 62 -1.28 3.91 21.98
CA LYS A 62 -2.05 3.30 23.10
C LYS A 62 -1.25 2.26 23.88
N ARG A 63 -0.19 1.68 23.28
CA ARG A 63 0.64 0.64 23.92
C ARG A 63 1.61 1.20 24.95
N ASN A 64 1.82 2.52 24.97
CA ASN A 64 2.74 3.19 25.92
C ASN A 64 4.13 2.54 25.91
N LEU A 65 4.70 2.36 24.72
CA LEU A 65 5.96 1.65 24.52
C LEU A 65 7.13 2.39 25.17
N VAL A 66 8.09 1.61 25.68
CA VAL A 66 9.37 2.10 26.20
C VAL A 66 10.47 1.48 25.32
N ILE A 67 11.34 2.32 24.77
CA ILE A 67 12.47 1.90 23.91
C ILE A 67 13.71 2.64 24.41
N ASP A 68 14.82 1.92 24.60
CA ASP A 68 16.06 2.45 25.16
C ASP A 68 15.79 3.11 26.54
N GLY A 69 14.90 2.47 27.33
CA GLY A 69 14.55 2.95 28.67
C GLY A 69 13.73 4.24 28.70
N LYS A 70 13.23 4.73 27.57
CA LYS A 70 12.48 5.99 27.46
C LYS A 70 11.07 5.75 26.91
N PRO A 71 10.03 6.36 27.50
CA PRO A 71 8.71 6.36 26.89
C PRO A 71 8.77 7.00 25.52
N VAL A 72 8.16 6.36 24.51
CA VAL A 72 8.15 6.89 23.13
C VAL A 72 6.72 7.24 22.71
N VAL A 73 6.62 8.29 21.90
CA VAL A 73 5.38 8.70 21.23
C VAL A 73 5.69 8.75 19.74
N PHE A 74 4.90 8.04 18.95
CA PHE A 74 5.06 8.01 17.50
C PHE A 74 4.26 9.15 16.87
N GLU A 75 4.94 9.94 16.04
CA GLU A 75 4.35 11.03 15.25
C GLU A 75 4.36 10.60 13.78
N GLY A 76 3.18 10.47 13.17
CA GLY A 76 3.04 10.14 11.75
C GLY A 76 3.11 11.41 10.91
N LEU A 77 3.95 11.40 9.87
CA LEU A 77 4.07 12.52 8.91
C LEU A 77 3.69 12.02 7.52
N SER A 78 2.55 12.48 6.99
CA SER A 78 2.06 12.10 5.66
C SER A 78 2.42 13.16 4.63
N GLU A 79 2.96 12.72 3.47
CA GLU A 79 3.27 13.56 2.32
C GLU A 79 2.54 13.04 1.08
N ASP A 80 2.15 13.99 0.22
CA ASP A 80 1.44 13.70 -1.03
C ASP A 80 2.45 13.59 -2.18
N ASP A 81 2.48 12.45 -2.87
CA ASP A 81 3.28 12.30 -4.08
C ASP A 81 2.44 12.44 -5.38
N ALA A 82 1.12 12.61 -5.25
CA ALA A 82 0.19 12.76 -6.39
C ALA A 82 0.39 11.71 -7.49
N ALA A 83 0.97 10.55 -7.17
CA ALA A 83 1.40 9.49 -8.10
C ALA A 83 2.42 9.98 -9.16
N ASP A 84 3.12 11.09 -8.88
CA ASP A 84 4.11 11.69 -9.79
C ASP A 84 5.53 11.43 -9.26
N PRO A 85 6.42 10.82 -10.07
CA PRO A 85 7.77 10.49 -9.59
C PRO A 85 8.58 11.68 -9.08
N LYS A 86 8.40 12.88 -9.64
CA LYS A 86 9.12 14.09 -9.18
C LYS A 86 8.58 14.53 -7.81
N GLN A 87 7.26 14.54 -7.65
CA GLN A 87 6.65 14.85 -6.36
C GLN A 87 7.03 13.78 -5.33
N GLY A 88 7.11 12.51 -5.73
CA GLY A 88 7.59 11.43 -4.87
C GLY A 88 8.99 11.68 -4.32
N THR A 89 9.92 12.13 -5.18
CA THR A 89 11.27 12.46 -4.69
C THR A 89 11.28 13.72 -3.81
N SER A 90 10.42 14.69 -4.09
CA SER A 90 10.28 15.88 -3.23
C SER A 90 9.72 15.50 -1.84
N ALA A 91 8.69 14.64 -1.82
CA ALA A 91 8.13 14.12 -0.56
C ALA A 91 9.19 13.34 0.24
N ALA A 92 9.98 12.51 -0.46
CA ALA A 92 11.06 11.76 0.18
C ALA A 92 12.10 12.71 0.82
N GLN A 93 12.48 13.79 0.12
CA GLN A 93 13.43 14.75 0.68
C GLN A 93 12.87 15.42 1.94
N LYS A 94 11.61 15.82 1.93
CA LYS A 94 10.97 16.42 3.12
C LYS A 94 11.03 15.47 4.32
N LEU A 95 10.70 14.20 4.13
CA LEU A 95 10.72 13.22 5.22
C LEU A 95 12.15 13.00 5.74
N ILE A 96 13.14 13.00 4.84
CA ILE A 96 14.57 12.92 5.23
C ILE A 96 14.94 14.15 6.09
N ASP A 97 14.52 15.34 5.66
CA ASP A 97 14.79 16.60 6.39
C ASP A 97 14.08 16.62 7.75
N TYR A 98 12.93 15.94 7.88
CA TYR A 98 12.23 15.78 9.17
C TYR A 98 12.85 14.69 10.04
N GLU A 99 13.90 14.03 9.57
CA GLU A 99 14.64 12.98 10.29
C GLU A 99 13.71 11.84 10.74
N VAL A 100 12.83 11.37 9.82
CA VAL A 100 11.94 10.24 10.15
C VAL A 100 12.76 8.98 10.41
N ALA A 101 12.32 8.17 11.36
CA ALA A 101 12.99 6.93 11.71
C ALA A 101 12.76 5.81 10.69
N GLY A 102 11.71 5.92 9.88
CA GLY A 102 11.39 4.97 8.81
C GLY A 102 10.25 5.49 7.97
N VAL A 103 10.01 4.88 6.81
CA VAL A 103 8.98 5.33 5.87
C VAL A 103 8.08 4.16 5.44
N ILE A 104 6.77 4.39 5.48
CA ILE A 104 5.72 3.51 4.94
C ILE A 104 5.25 4.14 3.63
N GLY A 105 5.48 3.45 2.53
CA GLY A 105 5.18 4.02 1.19
C GLY A 105 6.36 3.78 0.23
N HIS A 106 6.32 4.34 -0.94
CA HIS A 106 5.20 5.02 -1.60
C HIS A 106 4.19 3.99 -2.16
N LEU A 107 3.09 4.47 -2.71
CA LEU A 107 2.09 3.56 -3.30
C LEU A 107 2.52 3.02 -4.66
N UNK A 108 2.67 3.80 -5.63
CA UNK A 108 2.98 3.40 -6.90
C UNK A 108 4.39 3.04 -7.02
N SER A 109 4.62 2.12 -7.90
CA SER A 109 6.01 1.73 -8.21
C SER A 109 6.85 2.89 -8.77
N GLY A 110 6.22 3.74 -9.56
CA GLY A 110 6.85 4.90 -10.20
C GLY A 110 7.38 5.94 -9.21
N THR A 111 6.77 6.07 -8.04
CA THR A 111 7.24 6.98 -6.98
C THR A 111 8.15 6.25 -5.99
N THR A 112 7.89 4.97 -5.72
CA THR A 112 8.66 4.14 -4.78
C THR A 112 10.12 3.97 -5.21
N VAL A 113 10.34 3.60 -6.49
CA VAL A 113 11.68 3.25 -6.97
C VAL A 113 12.66 4.45 -6.88
N PRO A 114 12.34 5.64 -7.41
CA PRO A 114 13.28 6.76 -7.26
C PRO A 114 13.45 7.23 -5.81
N ALA A 115 12.39 7.23 -5.00
CA ALA A 115 12.47 7.61 -3.59
C ALA A 115 13.37 6.65 -2.80
N SER A 116 13.34 5.35 -3.13
CA SER A 116 14.11 4.33 -2.39
C SER A 116 15.63 4.61 -2.40
N ALA A 117 16.15 5.17 -3.50
CA ALA A 117 17.56 5.55 -3.58
C ALA A 117 17.91 6.68 -2.60
N MET A 118 16.97 7.59 -2.38
CA MET A 118 17.14 8.70 -1.44
C MET A 118 17.13 8.20 0.01
N TYR A 119 16.12 7.39 0.36
CA TYR A 119 16.02 6.80 1.70
C TYR A 119 17.23 5.90 2.01
N ASN A 120 17.68 5.13 1.01
CA ASN A 120 18.87 4.26 1.19
C ASN A 120 20.12 5.10 1.51
N ARG A 121 20.35 6.21 0.78
CA ARG A 121 21.48 7.12 1.06
C ARG A 121 21.37 7.75 2.46
N ALA A 122 20.16 8.05 2.89
CA ALA A 122 19.90 8.63 4.21
C ALA A 122 19.92 7.58 5.34
N GLY A 123 20.01 6.28 5.00
CA GLY A 123 20.02 5.21 5.99
C GLY A 123 18.65 4.93 6.60
N ILE A 124 17.56 5.32 5.92
CA ILE A 124 16.18 5.21 6.42
C ILE A 124 15.51 3.96 5.79
N PRO A 125 15.01 3.00 6.58
CA PRO A 125 14.23 1.88 6.04
C PRO A 125 12.91 2.34 5.42
N GLN A 126 12.56 1.72 4.29
CA GLN A 126 11.32 1.99 3.56
C GLN A 126 10.56 0.67 3.38
N ILE A 127 9.29 0.64 3.78
CA ILE A 127 8.40 -0.51 3.53
C ILE A 127 7.27 -0.04 2.63
N SER A 128 7.23 -0.56 1.38
CA SER A 128 6.09 -0.26 0.51
C SER A 128 4.96 -1.25 0.77
N PRO A 129 3.73 -0.76 1.00
CA PRO A 129 2.57 -1.64 1.19
C PRO A 129 1.94 -2.10 -0.13
N SER A 130 2.44 -1.64 -1.28
CA SER A 130 1.71 -1.77 -2.54
C SER A 130 2.57 -1.80 -3.81
N ALA A 131 3.78 -1.24 -3.80
CA ALA A 131 4.62 -1.17 -5.02
C ALA A 131 5.13 -2.56 -5.41
N THR A 132 4.72 -3.03 -6.58
CA THR A 132 4.97 -4.41 -7.04
C THR A 132 6.18 -4.53 -7.97
N LEU A 133 6.73 -3.44 -8.53
CA LEU A 133 7.82 -3.53 -9.52
C LEU A 133 9.06 -4.20 -8.91
N PRO A 134 9.59 -5.29 -9.50
CA PRO A 134 10.76 -5.99 -8.93
C PRO A 134 11.99 -5.11 -8.75
N LYS A 135 12.17 -4.11 -9.62
CA LYS A 135 13.30 -3.17 -9.53
C LYS A 135 13.43 -2.54 -8.14
N TYR A 136 12.33 -2.32 -7.41
CA TYR A 136 12.33 -1.68 -6.10
C TYR A 136 13.30 -2.38 -5.13
N THR A 137 13.23 -3.69 -5.04
CA THR A 137 14.05 -4.50 -4.12
C THR A 137 15.31 -5.09 -4.78
N ARG A 138 15.48 -4.91 -6.10
CA ARG A 138 16.62 -5.49 -6.86
C ARG A 138 17.72 -4.48 -7.16
N GLN A 139 17.73 -3.32 -6.44
CA GLN A 139 18.74 -2.27 -6.61
C GLN A 139 19.98 -2.48 -5.73
N GLY A 140 20.00 -3.54 -4.92
CA GLY A 140 21.08 -3.82 -3.97
C GLY A 140 20.96 -3.06 -2.65
N PHE A 141 19.84 -2.39 -2.43
CA PHE A 141 19.57 -1.67 -1.18
C PHE A 141 19.19 -2.66 -0.07
N LYS A 142 19.67 -2.43 1.15
CA LYS A 142 19.41 -3.31 2.30
C LYS A 142 18.28 -2.82 3.21
N ARG A 143 17.57 -1.77 2.79
CA ARG A 143 16.54 -1.13 3.62
C ARG A 143 15.25 -0.86 2.84
N ALA A 144 15.06 -1.58 1.73
CA ALA A 144 13.87 -1.48 0.88
C ALA A 144 13.08 -2.79 0.99
N TYR A 145 11.85 -2.70 1.49
CA TYR A 145 10.99 -3.87 1.77
C TYR A 145 9.62 -3.67 1.17
N ARG A 146 8.93 -4.77 0.80
CA ARG A 146 7.52 -4.75 0.42
C ARG A 146 6.75 -5.85 1.14
N VAL A 147 5.48 -5.58 1.45
CA VAL A 147 4.62 -6.56 2.13
C VAL A 147 3.57 -7.18 1.20
N VAL A 148 3.75 -7.04 -0.11
CA VAL A 148 2.87 -7.60 -1.14
C VAL A 148 3.70 -8.37 -2.18
N ALA A 149 3.05 -9.21 -2.98
CA ALA A 149 3.69 -9.92 -4.09
C ALA A 149 4.25 -8.92 -5.12
N ASN A 150 5.38 -9.25 -5.74
CA ASN A 150 5.94 -8.42 -6.81
C ASN A 150 5.34 -8.80 -8.18
N ASP A 151 5.65 -8.02 -9.24
CA ASP A 151 5.07 -8.22 -10.57
C ASP A 151 5.38 -9.61 -11.16
N ILE A 152 6.56 -10.18 -10.87
CA ILE A 152 6.91 -11.54 -11.35
C ILE A 152 5.90 -12.52 -10.76
N GLN A 153 5.62 -12.38 -9.47
CA GLN A 153 4.65 -13.22 -8.76
C GLN A 153 3.22 -12.90 -9.22
N LEU A 154 2.83 -11.63 -9.23
CA LEU A 154 1.47 -11.19 -9.57
C LEU A 154 1.17 -11.44 -11.06
N GLY A 155 1.84 -10.73 -11.95
CA GLY A 155 1.63 -10.85 -13.40
C GLY A 155 1.88 -12.27 -13.90
N GLY A 156 2.95 -12.89 -13.39
CA GLY A 156 3.29 -14.27 -13.74
C GLY A 156 2.19 -15.26 -13.40
N SER A 157 1.62 -15.16 -12.20
CA SER A 157 0.50 -16.03 -11.77
C SER A 157 -0.76 -15.77 -12.60
N LEU A 158 -1.05 -14.50 -12.92
CA LEU A 158 -2.24 -14.12 -13.70
C LEU A 158 -2.13 -14.65 -15.14
N GLY A 159 -0.94 -14.66 -15.73
CA GLY A 159 -0.73 -15.24 -17.06
C GLY A 159 -1.01 -16.73 -17.07
N LYS A 160 -0.46 -17.47 -16.10
CA LYS A 160 -0.71 -18.92 -15.93
C LYS A 160 -2.20 -19.20 -15.68
N TYR A 161 -2.82 -18.41 -14.81
CA TYR A 161 -4.24 -18.56 -14.45
C TYR A 161 -5.14 -18.33 -15.68
N SER A 162 -4.84 -17.32 -16.47
CA SER A 162 -5.61 -16.98 -17.66
C SER A 162 -5.59 -18.13 -18.67
N PHE A 163 -4.42 -18.71 -18.92
CA PHE A 163 -4.28 -19.83 -19.87
C PHE A 163 -4.84 -21.15 -19.30
N GLY A 164 -4.43 -21.48 -18.07
CA GLY A 164 -4.76 -22.78 -17.45
C GLY A 164 -6.18 -22.84 -16.92
N SER A 165 -6.49 -21.98 -15.94
CA SER A 165 -7.78 -22.05 -15.21
C SER A 165 -8.95 -21.45 -16.01
N LEU A 166 -8.71 -20.31 -16.70
CA LEU A 166 -9.76 -19.67 -17.51
C LEU A 166 -9.83 -20.24 -18.93
N GLY A 167 -8.84 -21.02 -19.37
CA GLY A 167 -8.82 -21.67 -20.69
C GLY A 167 -8.65 -20.69 -21.87
N LEU A 168 -8.16 -19.48 -21.62
CA LEU A 168 -8.07 -18.42 -22.64
C LEU A 168 -6.85 -18.64 -23.53
N LYS A 169 -6.97 -18.38 -24.82
CA LYS A 169 -5.90 -18.67 -25.80
C LYS A 169 -5.37 -17.42 -26.49
N LYS A 170 -6.20 -16.38 -26.66
CA LYS A 170 -5.86 -15.15 -27.39
C LYS A 170 -6.12 -13.95 -26.47
N VAL A 171 -5.08 -13.19 -26.17
CA VAL A 171 -5.19 -12.03 -25.26
C VAL A 171 -4.65 -10.77 -25.93
N ALA A 172 -5.36 -9.67 -25.74
CA ALA A 172 -4.84 -8.33 -26.01
C ALA A 172 -4.32 -7.77 -24.69
N VAL A 173 -3.18 -7.11 -24.72
CA VAL A 173 -2.57 -6.51 -23.52
C VAL A 173 -2.52 -4.99 -23.70
N ILE A 174 -3.00 -4.26 -22.72
CA ILE A 174 -2.89 -2.79 -22.63
C ILE A 174 -2.12 -2.46 -21.37
N ASP A 175 -1.21 -1.48 -21.42
CA ASP A 175 -0.69 -0.87 -20.20
C ASP A 175 -0.74 0.66 -20.26
N ASP A 176 -0.72 1.28 -19.09
CA ASP A 176 -0.82 2.74 -18.93
C ASP A 176 0.55 3.44 -18.95
N ARG A 177 1.61 2.73 -19.31
CA ARG A 177 3.01 3.20 -19.36
C ARG A 177 3.55 3.70 -18.03
N THR A 178 2.85 3.49 -16.92
CA THR A 178 3.45 3.69 -15.62
C THR A 178 4.43 2.55 -15.32
N ALA A 179 5.31 2.76 -14.35
CA ALA A 179 6.26 1.72 -13.94
C ALA A 179 5.53 0.44 -13.46
N TYR A 180 4.40 0.61 -12.75
CA TYR A 180 3.54 -0.51 -12.32
C TYR A 180 2.85 -1.16 -13.52
N GLY A 181 2.07 -0.39 -14.28
CA GLY A 181 1.26 -0.96 -15.36
C GLY A 181 2.09 -1.69 -16.40
N ALA A 182 3.22 -1.11 -16.81
CA ALA A 182 4.14 -1.74 -17.76
C ALA A 182 4.79 -2.99 -17.17
N GLY A 183 5.13 -2.95 -15.87
CA GLY A 183 5.74 -4.07 -15.15
C GLY A 183 4.83 -5.29 -15.08
N VAL A 184 3.63 -5.11 -14.55
CA VAL A 184 2.67 -6.21 -14.37
C VAL A 184 2.22 -6.78 -15.73
N ALA A 185 2.02 -5.89 -16.74
CA ALA A 185 1.62 -6.32 -18.09
C ALA A 185 2.72 -7.15 -18.77
N LYS A 186 3.98 -6.76 -18.60
CA LYS A 186 5.15 -7.51 -19.12
C LYS A 186 5.20 -8.91 -18.52
N GLU A 187 5.06 -9.05 -17.22
CA GLU A 187 5.16 -10.34 -16.55
C GLU A 187 3.94 -11.23 -16.87
N PHE A 188 2.75 -10.62 -16.98
CA PHE A 188 1.56 -11.32 -17.46
C PHE A 188 1.80 -11.89 -18.86
N GLN A 189 2.24 -11.04 -19.80
CA GLN A 189 2.49 -11.45 -21.20
C GLN A 189 3.49 -12.60 -21.25
N ARG A 190 4.65 -12.42 -20.60
CA ARG A 190 5.72 -13.43 -20.55
C ARG A 190 5.19 -14.80 -20.07
N SER A 191 4.44 -14.79 -18.99
CA SER A 191 3.93 -16.02 -18.39
C SER A 191 2.81 -16.65 -19.24
N PHE A 192 1.92 -15.84 -19.81
CA PHE A 192 0.83 -16.31 -20.67
C PHE A 192 1.39 -16.97 -21.95
N GLU A 193 2.40 -16.35 -22.57
CA GLU A 193 3.07 -16.92 -23.78
C GLU A 193 3.84 -18.19 -23.43
N LYS A 194 4.54 -18.21 -22.28
CA LYS A 194 5.25 -19.42 -21.79
C LYS A 194 4.28 -20.58 -21.55
N ALA A 195 3.03 -20.30 -21.17
CA ALA A 195 1.99 -21.31 -20.95
C ALA A 195 1.38 -21.80 -22.28
N GLY A 196 1.66 -21.17 -23.44
CA GLY A 196 1.13 -21.54 -24.75
C GLY A 196 0.08 -20.59 -25.29
N GLY A 197 -0.17 -19.48 -24.61
CA GLY A 197 -1.11 -18.46 -25.05
C GLY A 197 -0.53 -17.56 -26.15
N LYS A 198 -1.40 -16.86 -26.86
CA LYS A 198 -1.00 -15.93 -27.94
C LYS A 198 -1.44 -14.51 -27.62
N ILE A 199 -0.50 -13.57 -27.65
CA ILE A 199 -0.81 -12.14 -27.58
C ILE A 199 -1.16 -11.68 -29.00
N VAL A 200 -2.41 -11.25 -29.18
CA VAL A 200 -2.94 -10.84 -30.50
C VAL A 200 -2.88 -9.33 -30.71
N SER A 201 -2.71 -8.55 -29.63
CA SER A 201 -2.51 -7.10 -29.70
C SER A 201 -1.74 -6.64 -28.47
N ARG A 202 -0.86 -5.65 -28.66
CA ARG A 202 -0.12 -4.99 -27.58
C ARG A 202 -0.31 -3.50 -27.75
N GLU A 203 -1.08 -2.91 -26.86
CA GLU A 203 -1.50 -1.51 -26.95
C GLU A 203 -1.04 -0.72 -25.71
N TYR A 204 -1.06 0.59 -25.83
CA TYR A 204 -0.59 1.48 -24.78
C TYR A 204 -1.56 2.65 -24.60
N THR A 205 -1.70 3.08 -23.36
CA THR A 205 -2.42 4.29 -23.00
C THR A 205 -1.54 5.10 -22.04
N HIS A 206 -2.13 5.94 -21.21
CA HIS A 206 -1.42 6.63 -20.14
C HIS A 206 -2.38 6.85 -18.95
N ASP A 207 -1.80 7.09 -17.79
CA ASP A 207 -2.49 7.16 -16.50
C ASP A 207 -3.45 8.35 -16.34
N LYS A 208 -3.56 9.21 -17.34
CA LYS A 208 -4.49 10.36 -17.37
C LYS A 208 -5.40 10.30 -18.59
N ALA A 209 -5.38 9.18 -19.33
CA ALA A 209 -6.20 9.03 -20.55
C ALA A 209 -7.69 8.92 -20.19
N THR A 210 -8.52 9.48 -21.05
CA THR A 210 -9.99 9.41 -20.91
C THR A 210 -10.67 8.82 -22.14
N ASP A 211 -9.93 8.64 -23.24
CA ASP A 211 -10.46 8.12 -24.50
C ASP A 211 -9.64 6.90 -24.93
N PHE A 212 -10.32 5.78 -25.11
CA PHE A 212 -9.75 4.48 -25.47
C PHE A 212 -10.37 3.89 -26.74
N PHE A 213 -11.28 4.64 -27.42
CA PHE A 213 -12.02 4.12 -28.55
C PHE A 213 -11.12 3.60 -29.68
N ALA A 214 -10.03 4.33 -30.00
CA ALA A 214 -9.12 3.92 -31.08
C ALA A 214 -8.43 2.58 -30.76
N ILE A 215 -7.85 2.43 -29.55
CA ILE A 215 -7.14 1.21 -29.18
C ILE A 215 -8.14 0.04 -28.99
N LEU A 216 -9.32 0.30 -28.41
CA LEU A 216 -10.35 -0.74 -28.24
C LEU A 216 -10.88 -1.22 -29.59
N THR A 217 -11.07 -0.33 -30.57
CA THR A 217 -11.49 -0.70 -31.93
C THR A 217 -10.43 -1.57 -32.61
N ALA A 218 -9.16 -1.20 -32.48
CA ALA A 218 -8.05 -2.00 -33.01
C ALA A 218 -8.02 -3.41 -32.37
N ILE A 219 -8.19 -3.48 -31.08
CA ILE A 219 -8.25 -4.75 -30.31
C ILE A 219 -9.44 -5.58 -30.77
N LYS A 220 -10.62 -4.98 -30.90
CA LYS A 220 -11.86 -5.68 -31.29
C LYS A 220 -11.66 -6.43 -32.60
N SER A 221 -10.95 -5.84 -33.58
CA SER A 221 -10.67 -6.46 -34.89
C SER A 221 -9.83 -7.75 -34.80
N LYS A 222 -9.11 -7.95 -33.66
CA LYS A 222 -8.24 -9.13 -33.45
C LYS A 222 -8.97 -10.30 -32.77
N ASN A 223 -10.21 -10.09 -32.35
CA ASN A 223 -11.05 -11.12 -31.66
C ASN A 223 -10.30 -11.80 -30.50
N PRO A 224 -9.83 -11.05 -29.50
CA PRO A 224 -9.24 -11.69 -28.32
C PRO A 224 -10.30 -12.29 -27.39
N ASP A 225 -9.91 -13.27 -26.58
CA ASP A 225 -10.74 -13.86 -25.51
C ASP A 225 -10.77 -12.95 -24.26
N LEU A 226 -9.75 -12.10 -24.13
CA LEU A 226 -9.48 -11.32 -22.93
C LEU A 226 -8.70 -10.05 -23.29
N ILE A 227 -8.98 -8.95 -22.61
CA ILE A 227 -8.07 -7.82 -22.48
C ILE A 227 -7.42 -7.91 -21.10
N PHE A 228 -6.08 -7.99 -21.05
CA PHE A 228 -5.34 -7.79 -19.80
C PHE A 228 -4.92 -6.32 -19.74
N PHE A 229 -5.19 -5.67 -18.61
CA PHE A 229 -4.87 -4.26 -18.41
C PHE A 229 -3.89 -4.10 -17.25
N GLY A 230 -2.72 -3.56 -17.53
CA GLY A 230 -1.76 -3.09 -16.52
C GLY A 230 -1.98 -1.62 -16.25
N GLY A 231 -2.57 -1.30 -15.11
CA GLY A 231 -2.89 0.06 -14.71
C GLY A 231 -3.87 0.09 -13.54
N MET A 232 -4.41 1.27 -13.27
CA MET A 232 -5.21 1.53 -12.08
C MET A 232 -6.71 1.63 -12.42
N ASP A 233 -7.55 1.48 -11.40
CA ASP A 233 -9.01 1.49 -11.51
C ASP A 233 -9.58 2.78 -12.13
N ALA A 234 -8.95 3.92 -11.84
CA ALA A 234 -9.37 5.22 -12.39
C ALA A 234 -9.32 5.25 -13.94
N ILE A 235 -8.49 4.38 -14.54
CA ILE A 235 -8.40 4.23 -16.00
C ILE A 235 -9.26 3.04 -16.46
N ALA A 236 -9.25 1.94 -15.70
CA ALA A 236 -10.01 0.73 -16.06
C ALA A 236 -11.52 0.97 -16.11
N GLY A 237 -12.07 1.74 -15.16
CA GLY A 237 -13.51 2.02 -15.13
C GLY A 237 -14.03 2.69 -16.41
N PRO A 238 -13.48 3.85 -16.80
CA PRO A 238 -13.84 4.47 -18.08
C PRO A 238 -13.56 3.57 -19.28
N MET A 239 -12.48 2.79 -19.29
CA MET A 239 -12.17 1.85 -20.38
C MET A 239 -13.27 0.79 -20.51
N LEU A 240 -13.76 0.22 -19.41
CA LEU A 240 -14.86 -0.74 -19.39
C LEU A 240 -16.12 -0.13 -19.98
N ARG A 241 -16.45 1.14 -19.62
CA ARG A 241 -17.62 1.84 -20.19
C ARG A 241 -17.50 1.97 -21.72
N GLN A 242 -16.31 2.29 -22.23
CA GLN A 242 -16.08 2.40 -23.68
C GLN A 242 -16.12 1.03 -24.36
N MET A 243 -15.66 -0.04 -23.72
CA MET A 243 -15.82 -1.41 -24.21
C MET A 243 -17.33 -1.75 -24.38
N GLN A 244 -18.16 -1.36 -23.40
CA GLN A 244 -19.61 -1.55 -23.47
C GLN A 244 -20.21 -0.80 -24.65
N GLN A 245 -19.83 0.48 -24.85
CA GLN A 245 -20.30 1.32 -25.96
C GLN A 245 -19.91 0.72 -27.32
N LEU A 246 -18.77 0.04 -27.39
CA LEU A 246 -18.31 -0.65 -28.59
C LEU A 246 -18.92 -2.07 -28.74
N ASN A 247 -19.80 -2.47 -27.86
CA ASN A 247 -20.38 -3.83 -27.82
C ASN A 247 -19.29 -4.91 -27.78
N MET A 248 -18.24 -4.70 -26.98
CA MET A 248 -17.17 -5.67 -26.76
C MET A 248 -17.50 -6.56 -25.58
N ASN A 249 -18.04 -7.75 -25.86
CA ASN A 249 -18.40 -8.71 -24.82
C ASN A 249 -17.26 -9.71 -24.59
N ILE A 250 -16.09 -9.21 -24.20
CA ILE A 250 -14.91 -10.02 -23.89
C ILE A 250 -14.51 -9.80 -22.44
N LYS A 251 -13.77 -10.75 -21.89
CA LYS A 251 -13.31 -10.68 -20.50
C LYS A 251 -12.27 -9.57 -20.33
N PHE A 252 -12.18 -9.05 -19.12
CA PHE A 252 -11.21 -8.02 -18.73
C PHE A 252 -10.51 -8.47 -17.46
N PHE A 253 -9.20 -8.40 -17.43
CA PHE A 253 -8.40 -8.84 -16.28
C PHE A 253 -7.31 -7.83 -16.00
N GLY A 254 -7.05 -7.57 -14.72
CA GLY A 254 -5.92 -6.75 -14.31
C GLY A 254 -5.32 -7.20 -13.00
N GLY A 255 -4.28 -6.54 -12.59
CA GLY A 255 -3.61 -6.80 -11.33
C GLY A 255 -4.35 -6.16 -10.15
N ASP A 256 -3.60 -5.90 -9.09
CA ASP A 256 -4.13 -5.32 -7.86
C ASP A 256 -4.61 -3.88 -8.07
N GLY A 257 -4.00 -3.14 -9.00
CA GLY A 257 -4.39 -1.74 -9.27
C GLY A 257 -5.84 -1.55 -9.71
N ILE A 258 -6.49 -2.60 -10.24
CA ILE A 258 -7.93 -2.54 -10.56
C ILE A 258 -8.79 -3.30 -9.54
N CYS A 259 -8.18 -3.97 -8.55
CA CYS A 259 -8.88 -4.88 -7.64
C CYS A 259 -9.46 -4.15 -6.42
N THR A 260 -10.01 -2.98 -6.64
CA THR A 260 -10.47 -2.05 -5.61
C THR A 260 -11.98 -2.16 -5.39
N THR A 261 -12.45 -1.73 -4.23
CA THR A 261 -13.89 -1.59 -3.97
C THR A 261 -14.46 -0.35 -4.68
N GLU A 262 -13.60 0.46 -5.33
CA GLU A 262 -14.04 1.64 -6.09
C GLU A 262 -14.33 1.31 -7.58
N LEU A 263 -13.74 0.25 -8.12
CA LEU A 263 -13.94 -0.11 -9.54
C LEU A 263 -15.43 -0.23 -9.95
N PRO A 264 -16.32 -0.83 -9.11
CA PRO A 264 -17.75 -0.86 -9.45
C PRO A 264 -18.35 0.52 -9.68
N ASN A 265 -18.00 1.51 -8.86
CA ASN A 265 -18.50 2.89 -9.01
C ASN A 265 -17.96 3.52 -10.30
N LEU A 266 -16.70 3.27 -10.63
CA LEU A 266 -16.04 3.83 -11.82
C LEU A 266 -16.54 3.21 -13.11
N ALA A 267 -16.85 1.92 -13.12
CA ALA A 267 -17.30 1.18 -14.30
C ALA A 267 -18.82 1.22 -14.50
N GLY A 268 -19.58 1.31 -13.40
CA GLY A 268 -21.05 1.26 -13.45
C GLY A 268 -21.52 -0.08 -14.05
N GLU A 269 -22.56 -0.03 -14.87
CA GLU A 269 -23.14 -1.24 -15.51
C GLU A 269 -22.15 -1.99 -16.40
N ALA A 270 -21.10 -1.30 -16.90
CA ALA A 270 -20.08 -1.91 -17.77
C ALA A 270 -19.24 -2.96 -17.02
N LEU A 271 -19.25 -2.95 -15.69
CA LEU A 271 -18.57 -3.95 -14.88
C LEU A 271 -19.07 -5.37 -15.21
N GLY A 272 -20.38 -5.54 -15.33
CA GLY A 272 -21.01 -6.83 -15.62
C GLY A 272 -20.75 -7.86 -14.53
N ASP A 273 -21.49 -8.98 -14.59
CA ASP A 273 -21.27 -10.10 -13.69
C ASP A 273 -20.28 -11.08 -14.31
N LYS A 274 -19.24 -11.43 -13.57
CA LYS A 274 -18.21 -12.43 -13.95
C LYS A 274 -17.52 -12.10 -15.28
N LYS A 275 -17.46 -10.82 -15.63
CA LYS A 275 -16.80 -10.34 -16.85
C LYS A 275 -15.41 -9.77 -16.54
N VAL A 276 -15.30 -9.11 -15.39
CA VAL A 276 -14.04 -8.47 -14.93
C VAL A 276 -13.42 -9.35 -13.87
N PHE A 277 -12.11 -9.57 -13.99
CA PHE A 277 -11.29 -10.33 -13.05
C PHE A 277 -10.15 -9.46 -12.57
N CYS A 278 -9.71 -9.67 -11.34
CA CYS A 278 -8.54 -8.97 -10.77
C CYS A 278 -7.90 -9.84 -9.69
N ALA A 279 -6.73 -9.43 -9.21
CA ALA A 279 -6.07 -10.13 -8.12
C ALA A 279 -5.56 -9.14 -7.09
N GLU A 280 -5.79 -9.40 -5.82
CA GLU A 280 -5.04 -8.76 -4.74
C GLU A 280 -3.68 -9.44 -4.62
N ALA A 281 -2.65 -8.64 -4.38
CA ALA A 281 -1.27 -9.12 -4.22
C ALA A 281 -1.03 -9.65 -2.79
N GLY A 282 -2.02 -10.38 -2.26
CA GLY A 282 -2.03 -11.06 -0.98
C GLY A 282 -3.17 -12.06 -0.91
N GLY A 283 -3.14 -12.97 0.05
CA GLY A 283 -4.20 -13.97 0.20
C GLY A 283 -4.33 -14.44 1.64
N LEU A 284 -5.55 -14.44 2.15
CA LEU A 284 -5.88 -14.84 3.52
C LEU A 284 -6.25 -16.32 3.52
N ILE A 285 -5.29 -17.16 3.86
CA ILE A 285 -5.46 -18.63 3.81
C ILE A 285 -5.95 -19.17 5.15
N ASP A 286 -5.44 -18.59 6.22
CA ASP A 286 -5.66 -19.13 7.57
C ASP A 286 -6.86 -18.46 8.24
N PRO A 287 -7.75 -19.24 8.91
CA PRO A 287 -8.96 -18.68 9.55
C PRO A 287 -8.71 -17.55 10.55
N ASN A 288 -7.63 -17.60 11.32
CA ASN A 288 -7.30 -16.55 12.29
C ASN A 288 -6.98 -15.24 11.57
N THR A 289 -6.27 -15.32 10.45
CA THR A 289 -5.95 -14.14 9.64
C THR A 289 -7.22 -13.55 9.01
N ILE A 290 -8.12 -14.42 8.53
CA ILE A 290 -9.40 -13.99 7.97
C ILE A 290 -10.20 -13.20 9.03
N GLU A 291 -10.25 -13.72 10.26
CA GLU A 291 -10.93 -13.06 11.38
C GLU A 291 -10.30 -11.70 11.70
N LYS A 292 -8.97 -11.65 11.88
CA LYS A 292 -8.23 -10.41 12.15
C LYS A 292 -8.46 -9.35 11.05
N ASN A 293 -8.45 -9.78 9.80
CA ASN A 293 -8.69 -8.89 8.65
C ASN A 293 -10.12 -8.34 8.67
N SER A 294 -11.10 -9.19 8.98
CA SER A 294 -12.51 -8.81 9.10
C SER A 294 -12.69 -7.79 10.23
N GLU A 295 -12.09 -8.03 11.38
CA GLU A 295 -12.11 -7.08 12.51
C GLU A 295 -11.45 -5.75 12.14
N PHE A 296 -10.32 -5.80 11.46
CA PHE A 296 -9.63 -4.58 10.98
C PHE A 296 -10.57 -3.78 10.07
N LYS A 297 -11.19 -4.43 9.09
CA LYS A 297 -12.12 -3.77 8.14
C LYS A 297 -13.31 -3.13 8.85
N LYS A 298 -13.85 -3.81 9.85
CA LYS A 298 -14.96 -3.27 10.67
C LYS A 298 -14.50 -2.03 11.43
N ARG A 299 -13.38 -2.09 12.14
CA ARG A 299 -12.79 -0.96 12.87
C ARG A 299 -12.47 0.21 11.93
N PHE A 300 -11.91 -0.11 10.76
CA PHE A 300 -11.57 0.90 9.74
C PHE A 300 -12.83 1.68 9.33
N LEU A 301 -13.92 0.97 9.03
CA LEU A 301 -15.21 1.59 8.67
C LEU A 301 -15.74 2.45 9.80
N GLU A 302 -15.70 1.97 11.04
CA GLU A 302 -16.18 2.70 12.22
C GLU A 302 -15.40 4.01 12.45
N ILE A 303 -14.08 3.99 12.23
CA ILE A 303 -13.21 5.14 12.48
C ILE A 303 -13.29 6.16 11.32
N ASN A 304 -13.31 5.67 10.09
CA ASN A 304 -13.13 6.52 8.91
C ASN A 304 -14.42 6.83 8.14
N ASN A 305 -15.53 6.15 8.48
CA ASN A 305 -16.84 6.27 7.81
C ASN A 305 -16.82 5.92 6.31
N VAL A 306 -15.79 5.20 5.88
CA VAL A 306 -15.65 4.65 4.51
C VAL A 306 -15.05 3.24 4.60
N PRO A 307 -15.43 2.33 3.71
CA PRO A 307 -14.84 1.00 3.74
C PRO A 307 -13.40 1.01 3.19
N VAL A 308 -12.63 0.00 3.57
CA VAL A 308 -11.30 -0.26 3.00
C VAL A 308 -11.41 -0.31 1.46
N LYS A 309 -10.54 0.45 0.77
CA LYS A 309 -10.49 0.41 -0.69
C LYS A 309 -9.62 -0.75 -1.18
N LEU A 310 -8.42 -0.90 -0.61
CA LEU A 310 -7.53 -2.02 -0.92
C LEU A 310 -6.37 -2.15 0.06
N TYR A 311 -5.53 -1.11 0.19
CA TYR A 311 -4.18 -1.25 0.77
C TYR A 311 -4.08 -0.93 2.26
N SER A 312 -5.08 -0.33 2.88
CA SER A 312 -4.99 0.08 4.29
C SER A 312 -4.59 -1.05 5.25
N PRO A 313 -5.01 -2.32 5.08
CA PRO A 313 -4.51 -3.39 5.97
C PRO A 313 -3.01 -3.64 5.82
N TYR A 314 -2.48 -3.52 4.59
CA TYR A 314 -1.04 -3.71 4.32
C TYR A 314 -0.21 -2.55 4.89
N VAL A 315 -0.74 -1.34 4.79
CA VAL A 315 -0.12 -0.14 5.39
C VAL A 315 -0.07 -0.27 6.91
N TYR A 316 -1.17 -0.72 7.50
CA TYR A 316 -1.26 -0.96 8.95
C TYR A 316 -0.18 -1.95 9.38
N ASP A 317 -0.12 -3.12 8.73
CA ASP A 317 0.87 -4.15 9.06
C ASP A 317 2.31 -3.65 8.85
N ALA A 318 2.59 -2.96 7.75
CA ALA A 318 3.92 -2.40 7.47
C ALA A 318 4.36 -1.43 8.58
N THR A 319 3.42 -0.59 9.08
CA THR A 319 3.70 0.35 10.17
C THR A 319 3.97 -0.39 11.47
N MET A 320 3.13 -1.38 11.78
CA MET A 320 3.29 -2.20 13.00
C MET A 320 4.61 -2.97 12.98
N MET A 321 4.99 -3.53 11.82
CA MET A 321 6.27 -4.25 11.64
C MET A 321 7.48 -3.35 11.87
N LEU A 322 7.43 -2.14 11.30
CA LEU A 322 8.52 -1.17 11.46
C LEU A 322 8.77 -0.88 12.93
N VAL A 323 7.70 -0.62 13.68
CA VAL A 323 7.81 -0.32 15.11
C VAL A 323 8.16 -1.58 15.92
N GLN A 324 7.61 -2.75 15.56
CA GLN A 324 7.99 -4.00 16.23
C GLN A 324 9.50 -4.23 16.13
N SER A 325 10.12 -3.95 14.98
CA SER A 325 11.56 -4.08 14.83
C SER A 325 12.35 -3.10 15.72
N MET A 326 11.79 -1.91 15.99
CA MET A 326 12.39 -0.95 16.94
C MET A 326 12.29 -1.49 18.39
N VAL A 327 11.17 -2.10 18.73
CA VAL A 327 10.95 -2.71 20.06
C VAL A 327 11.92 -3.90 20.25
N ASP A 328 12.02 -4.78 19.25
CA ASP A 328 12.89 -5.96 19.31
C ASP A 328 14.38 -5.58 19.41
N ALA A 329 14.74 -4.45 18.79
CA ALA A 329 16.10 -3.91 18.83
C ALA A 329 16.37 -3.07 20.08
N ASP A 330 15.34 -2.75 20.84
CA ASP A 330 15.37 -1.74 21.91
C ASP A 330 16.02 -0.43 21.43
N SER A 331 15.68 -0.01 20.18
CA SER A 331 16.30 1.18 19.56
C SER A 331 15.43 1.73 18.42
N THR A 332 15.29 3.05 18.39
CA THR A 332 14.64 3.76 17.28
C THR A 332 15.64 4.21 16.20
N ASN A 333 16.92 3.90 16.39
CA ASN A 333 17.98 4.24 15.41
C ASN A 333 17.91 3.28 14.21
N PRO A 334 17.69 3.80 12.97
CA PRO A 334 17.62 2.94 11.78
C PRO A 334 18.87 2.06 11.56
N ASN A 335 20.04 2.52 11.99
CA ASN A 335 21.29 1.75 11.84
C ASN A 335 21.33 0.52 12.77
N ILE A 336 20.47 0.48 13.77
CA ILE A 336 20.38 -0.63 14.73
C ILE A 336 19.17 -1.51 14.38
N TYR A 337 17.96 -0.95 14.31
CA TYR A 337 16.75 -1.75 14.20
C TYR A 337 16.54 -2.36 12.79
N ALA A 338 17.15 -1.81 11.73
CA ALA A 338 16.93 -2.32 10.36
C ALA A 338 17.28 -3.80 10.21
N LYS A 339 18.26 -4.29 10.95
CA LYS A 339 18.60 -5.72 10.97
C LYS A 339 17.45 -6.55 11.55
N TYR A 340 16.84 -6.07 12.63
CA TYR A 340 15.69 -6.76 13.25
C TYR A 340 14.50 -6.80 12.29
N LEU A 341 14.31 -5.73 11.52
CA LEU A 341 13.25 -5.69 10.50
C LEU A 341 13.45 -6.77 9.44
N SER A 342 14.70 -6.98 8.97
CA SER A 342 15.00 -8.00 7.95
C SER A 342 14.75 -9.42 8.46
N ASP A 343 14.93 -9.65 9.77
CA ASP A 343 14.83 -10.98 10.38
C ASP A 343 13.42 -11.26 10.95
N LEU A 344 12.55 -10.24 10.96
CA LEU A 344 11.23 -10.31 11.61
C LEU A 344 10.28 -11.26 10.88
N THR A 345 9.54 -12.06 11.65
CA THR A 345 8.31 -12.70 11.19
C THR A 345 7.15 -12.07 11.97
N TYR A 346 6.23 -11.46 11.26
CA TYR A 346 5.13 -10.70 11.85
C TYR A 346 3.79 -11.33 11.45
N ASN A 347 2.90 -11.53 12.40
CA ASN A 347 1.56 -12.09 12.16
C ASN A 347 0.53 -10.97 12.21
N GLY A 348 0.36 -10.31 11.07
CA GLY A 348 -0.51 -9.15 10.92
C GLY A 348 -1.96 -9.47 10.56
N VAL A 349 -2.68 -8.41 10.21
CA VAL A 349 -4.07 -8.51 9.74
C VAL A 349 -4.12 -8.99 8.28
N THR A 350 -2.99 -8.96 7.58
CA THR A 350 -2.85 -9.49 6.22
C THR A 350 -2.17 -10.87 6.20
N GLY A 351 -1.89 -11.43 7.36
CA GLY A 351 -1.27 -12.76 7.50
C GLY A 351 0.16 -12.70 7.98
N PRO A 352 0.87 -13.83 7.90
CA PRO A 352 2.28 -13.88 8.29
C PRO A 352 3.16 -13.21 7.22
N ILE A 353 3.98 -12.26 7.66
CA ILE A 353 4.89 -11.50 6.78
C ILE A 353 6.32 -11.75 7.25
N SER A 354 7.18 -12.13 6.34
CA SER A 354 8.64 -12.18 6.54
C SER A 354 9.30 -11.90 5.20
N PHE A 355 10.56 -11.45 5.25
CA PHE A 355 11.26 -10.98 4.06
C PHE A 355 12.34 -11.95 3.59
N ASP A 356 12.52 -12.04 2.27
CA ASP A 356 13.67 -12.73 1.67
C ASP A 356 14.91 -11.80 1.68
N ASP A 357 16.02 -12.29 1.15
CA ASP A 357 17.31 -11.56 1.12
C ASP A 357 17.25 -10.26 0.31
N PHE A 358 16.22 -10.09 -0.50
CA PHE A 358 16.01 -8.88 -1.31
C PHE A 358 15.08 -7.87 -0.62
N GLY A 359 14.28 -8.29 0.36
CA GLY A 359 13.25 -7.47 0.98
C GLY A 359 11.85 -7.71 0.41
N ASP A 360 11.68 -8.75 -0.40
CA ASP A 360 10.35 -9.18 -0.88
C ASP A 360 9.71 -10.12 0.13
N VAL A 361 8.38 -10.13 0.18
CA VAL A 361 7.64 -11.03 1.07
C VAL A 361 7.86 -12.49 0.64
N LYS A 362 8.19 -13.35 1.62
CA LYS A 362 8.31 -14.79 1.42
C LYS A 362 6.93 -15.43 1.28
N ASN A 363 6.85 -16.49 0.45
CA ASN A 363 5.63 -17.31 0.33
C ASN A 363 4.38 -16.49 0.00
N ALA A 364 4.53 -15.50 -0.88
CA ALA A 364 3.41 -14.65 -1.29
C ALA A 364 2.26 -15.50 -1.84
N SER A 365 1.04 -15.09 -1.56
CA SER A 365 -0.18 -15.65 -2.15
C SER A 365 -0.95 -14.51 -2.84
N LEU A 366 -1.89 -14.89 -3.68
CA LEU A 366 -2.75 -13.95 -4.41
C LEU A 366 -4.19 -14.43 -4.23
N THR A 367 -5.12 -13.51 -4.09
CA THR A 367 -6.54 -13.82 -4.16
C THR A 367 -7.08 -13.31 -5.48
N ILE A 368 -7.63 -14.24 -6.28
CA ILE A 368 -8.31 -13.93 -7.55
C ILE A 368 -9.75 -13.56 -7.23
N PHE A 369 -10.20 -12.46 -7.78
CA PHE A 369 -11.58 -11.97 -7.63
C PHE A 369 -12.26 -11.84 -8.99
N THR A 370 -13.57 -11.89 -8.96
CA THR A 370 -14.45 -11.36 -10.01
C THR A 370 -15.45 -10.40 -9.34
N PHE A 371 -16.38 -9.88 -10.10
CA PHE A 371 -17.43 -9.01 -9.58
C PHE A 371 -18.79 -9.66 -9.84
N LYS A 372 -19.66 -9.58 -8.83
CA LYS A 372 -21.05 -10.04 -8.89
C LYS A 372 -21.92 -9.00 -8.20
N ASN A 373 -23.00 -8.61 -8.85
CA ASN A 373 -23.94 -7.61 -8.29
C ASN A 373 -23.21 -6.32 -7.82
N GLY A 374 -22.17 -5.91 -8.55
CA GLY A 374 -21.39 -4.72 -8.21
C GLY A 374 -20.43 -4.88 -7.04
N GLU A 375 -20.24 -6.10 -6.53
CA GLU A 375 -19.35 -6.36 -5.39
C GLU A 375 -18.20 -7.31 -5.78
N LYS A 376 -17.07 -7.11 -5.13
CA LYS A 376 -15.89 -7.98 -5.29
C LYS A 376 -16.17 -9.35 -4.67
N PHE A 377 -15.99 -10.42 -5.45
CA PHE A 377 -16.30 -11.78 -5.05
C PHE A 377 -15.04 -12.66 -5.22
N PRO A 378 -14.53 -13.25 -4.12
CA PRO A 378 -13.32 -14.09 -4.22
C PRO A 378 -13.61 -15.40 -4.94
N LEU A 379 -12.72 -15.78 -5.85
CA LEU A 379 -12.79 -17.04 -6.60
C LEU A 379 -11.82 -18.08 -6.04
N GLU A 380 -10.56 -17.70 -5.86
CA GLU A 380 -9.51 -18.66 -5.53
C GLU A 380 -8.32 -17.92 -4.89
N ILE A 381 -7.67 -18.55 -3.94
CA ILE A 381 -6.38 -18.13 -3.42
C ILE A 381 -5.32 -19.03 -4.04
N ILE A 382 -4.34 -18.44 -4.68
CA ILE A 382 -3.26 -19.18 -5.35
C ILE A 382 -1.91 -18.80 -4.73
N LYS A 383 -1.00 -19.76 -4.65
CA LYS A 383 0.38 -19.50 -4.31
C LYS A 383 1.01 -18.72 -5.45
N ALA A 384 1.66 -17.63 -5.12
CA ALA A 384 2.31 -16.79 -6.14
C ALA A 384 3.43 -17.60 -6.82
N SER A 385 3.48 -17.53 -8.14
CA SER A 385 4.52 -18.19 -8.92
C SER A 385 5.88 -17.55 -8.64
N THR A 386 6.89 -18.37 -8.37
CA THR A 386 8.27 -17.91 -8.17
C THR A 386 9.12 -18.08 -9.44
N ASP A 387 8.54 -18.65 -10.51
CA ASP A 387 9.27 -18.90 -11.75
C ASP A 387 9.54 -17.61 -12.51
N SER A 388 10.78 -17.19 -12.53
CA SER A 388 11.27 -16.04 -13.31
C SER A 388 11.54 -16.41 -14.77
#